data_fb700ea340ea767e7d40860b20782066
#
_entry.id   fb700ea340ea767e7d40860b20782066
#
_cell.length_a   1.000
_cell.length_b   1.000
_cell.length_c   1.000
_cell.angle_alpha   90.00
_cell.angle_beta   90.00
_cell.angle_gamma   90.00
#
_symmetry.space_group_name_H-M   'P 1'
#
loop_
_entity.id
_entity.type
_entity.pdbx_description
1 polymer ?
#
loop_
_entity_poly.entity_id
_entity_poly.type
_entity_poly.pdbx_seq_one_letter_code
_entity_poly.pdbx_strand_id
1 'polypeptide(L)'
;TAVTENLDEDYGTANRIDLRNEAFDPDYFNKLDWNSLAEGTTFVLPAGKTYVLNSGETVIEFAHSVHFVTPQTLEDYPTFSFDNAFRIVEGGVVDKVTFKRINLRASKSLSDVADNSLSGKQVICPESDVFLINTIDFTNCYIENFRSIVRSKKATGNVGAIAFKECTINAIGNQGIVSTDGKNGNYIND
;
A
#
# COMPACT_ATOMS: atom_id res chain seq x y z
N THR A 1 9.92 -8.82 -29.50
CA THR A 1 11.17 -8.77 -28.71
C THR A 1 10.79 -9.02 -27.27
N ALA A 2 11.27 -10.12 -26.67
CA ALA A 2 11.05 -10.37 -25.25
C ALA A 2 11.65 -9.20 -24.45
N VAL A 3 10.85 -8.59 -23.57
CA VAL A 3 11.33 -7.57 -22.65
C VAL A 3 12.24 -8.29 -21.65
N THR A 4 13.51 -7.97 -21.65
CA THR A 4 14.43 -8.49 -20.65
C THR A 4 14.24 -7.66 -19.39
N GLU A 5 13.86 -8.30 -18.31
CA GLU A 5 13.74 -7.65 -17.02
C GLU A 5 15.11 -7.26 -16.50
N ASN A 6 15.30 -5.99 -16.19
CA ASN A 6 16.47 -5.52 -15.48
C ASN A 6 16.07 -5.10 -14.05
N LEU A 7 16.07 -6.06 -13.14
CA LEU A 7 15.68 -5.84 -11.76
C LEU A 7 16.52 -4.76 -11.07
N ASP A 8 17.78 -4.65 -11.42
CA ASP A 8 18.70 -3.70 -10.77
C ASP A 8 18.43 -2.25 -11.20
N GLU A 9 18.04 -2.03 -12.45
CA GLU A 9 17.65 -0.71 -12.92
C GLU A 9 16.25 -0.31 -12.43
N ASP A 10 15.31 -1.28 -12.42
CA ASP A 10 13.93 -1.01 -12.06
C ASP A 10 13.71 -0.87 -10.54
N TYR A 11 14.48 -1.61 -9.71
CA TYR A 11 14.17 -1.77 -8.27
C TYR A 11 15.38 -1.54 -7.35
N GLY A 12 16.55 -1.26 -7.91
CA GLY A 12 17.79 -1.17 -7.16
C GLY A 12 18.30 -2.53 -6.67
N THR A 13 19.51 -2.55 -6.17
CA THR A 13 20.17 -3.76 -5.66
C THR A 13 20.14 -3.85 -4.14
N ALA A 14 20.06 -2.71 -3.46
CA ALA A 14 20.09 -2.65 -2.01
C ALA A 14 18.73 -2.99 -1.40
N ASN A 15 18.75 -3.77 -0.33
CA ASN A 15 17.55 -4.08 0.48
C ASN A 15 16.40 -4.73 -0.31
N ARG A 16 16.73 -5.50 -1.34
CA ARG A 16 15.73 -6.21 -2.15
C ARG A 16 15.42 -7.58 -1.55
N ILE A 17 14.13 -7.87 -1.37
CA ILE A 17 13.60 -9.16 -0.95
C ILE A 17 12.78 -9.71 -2.12
N ASP A 18 13.29 -10.76 -2.77
CA ASP A 18 12.64 -11.39 -3.92
C ASP A 18 11.79 -12.58 -3.47
N LEU A 19 10.49 -12.35 -3.35
CA LEU A 19 9.52 -13.35 -2.90
C LEU A 19 9.17 -14.39 -3.96
N ARG A 20 9.65 -14.24 -5.19
CA ARG A 20 9.43 -15.24 -6.25
C ARG A 20 10.21 -16.53 -5.99
N ASN A 21 11.30 -16.43 -5.24
CA ASN A 21 12.19 -17.54 -4.90
C ASN A 21 11.83 -18.25 -3.60
N GLU A 22 10.83 -17.73 -2.89
CA GLU A 22 10.38 -18.25 -1.61
C GLU A 22 9.13 -19.12 -1.77
N ALA A 23 8.90 -20.02 -0.82
CA ALA A 23 7.61 -20.71 -0.72
C ALA A 23 6.51 -19.69 -0.45
N PHE A 24 5.45 -19.72 -1.27
CA PHE A 24 4.36 -18.75 -1.13
C PHE A 24 3.65 -18.90 0.22
N ASP A 25 3.53 -17.81 0.96
CA ASP A 25 2.74 -17.69 2.18
C ASP A 25 1.79 -16.50 2.04
N PRO A 26 0.46 -16.70 2.02
CA PRO A 26 -0.49 -15.59 1.92
C PRO A 26 -0.42 -14.61 3.08
N ASP A 27 0.07 -15.05 4.24
CA ASP A 27 0.23 -14.24 5.46
C ASP A 27 1.64 -13.69 5.65
N TYR A 28 2.50 -13.78 4.65
CA TYR A 28 3.91 -13.37 4.76
C TYR A 28 4.09 -12.01 5.42
N PHE A 29 3.37 -10.99 4.94
CA PHE A 29 3.49 -9.62 5.44
C PHE A 29 2.95 -9.44 6.86
N ASN A 30 2.00 -10.27 7.30
CA ASN A 30 1.46 -10.24 8.66
C ASN A 30 2.45 -10.81 9.70
N LYS A 31 3.38 -11.63 9.26
CA LYS A 31 4.39 -12.29 10.10
C LYS A 31 5.75 -11.55 10.10
N LEU A 32 5.90 -10.58 9.19
CA LEU A 32 7.15 -9.85 9.00
C LEU A 32 7.41 -8.90 10.16
N ASP A 33 8.66 -8.85 10.61
CA ASP A 33 9.13 -7.80 11.52
C ASP A 33 9.44 -6.52 10.74
N TRP A 34 8.42 -5.67 10.60
CA TRP A 34 8.52 -4.42 9.84
C TRP A 34 9.53 -3.44 10.42
N ASN A 35 9.78 -3.48 11.75
CA ASN A 35 10.74 -2.60 12.41
C ASN A 35 12.20 -2.97 12.10
N SER A 36 12.45 -4.20 11.69
CA SER A 36 13.79 -4.66 11.30
C SER A 36 14.15 -4.37 9.85
N LEU A 37 13.21 -3.89 9.04
CA LEU A 37 13.45 -3.59 7.64
C LEU A 37 14.37 -2.38 7.49
N ALA A 38 15.25 -2.46 6.49
CA ALA A 38 16.09 -1.34 6.10
C ALA A 38 15.28 -0.29 5.33
N GLU A 39 15.75 0.96 5.36
CA GLU A 39 15.20 2.04 4.54
C GLU A 39 15.19 1.63 3.05
N GLY A 40 14.07 1.85 2.39
CA GLY A 40 13.92 1.57 0.98
C GLY A 40 13.84 0.08 0.62
N THR A 41 13.43 -0.78 1.56
CA THR A 41 13.21 -2.20 1.26
C THR A 41 12.23 -2.37 0.10
N THR A 42 12.65 -3.14 -0.90
CA THR A 42 11.85 -3.46 -2.08
C THR A 42 11.47 -4.94 -2.07
N PHE A 43 10.18 -5.20 -2.05
CA PHE A 43 9.63 -6.54 -2.22
C PHE A 43 9.32 -6.78 -3.69
N VAL A 44 9.96 -7.80 -4.29
CA VAL A 44 9.65 -8.27 -5.64
C VAL A 44 8.65 -9.41 -5.53
N LEU A 45 7.48 -9.23 -6.12
CA LEU A 45 6.33 -10.09 -5.90
C LEU A 45 6.16 -11.16 -6.99
N PRO A 46 5.71 -12.37 -6.64
CA PRO A 46 5.37 -13.41 -7.60
C PRO A 46 4.05 -13.12 -8.32
N ALA A 47 3.92 -13.62 -9.56
CA ALA A 47 2.68 -13.49 -10.33
C ALA A 47 1.51 -14.25 -9.69
N GLY A 48 0.30 -13.72 -9.88
CA GLY A 48 -0.96 -14.41 -9.65
C GLY A 48 -1.23 -14.86 -8.20
N LYS A 49 -0.48 -14.36 -7.23
CA LYS A 49 -0.64 -14.72 -5.82
C LYS A 49 -1.45 -13.67 -5.07
N THR A 50 -2.22 -14.11 -4.07
CA THR A 50 -2.97 -13.20 -3.19
C THR A 50 -2.37 -13.20 -1.80
N TYR A 51 -1.90 -12.04 -1.37
CA TYR A 51 -1.48 -11.78 0.00
C TYR A 51 -2.63 -11.15 0.78
N VAL A 52 -2.88 -11.63 1.99
CA VAL A 52 -3.86 -11.04 2.92
C VAL A 52 -3.11 -10.12 3.86
N LEU A 53 -3.52 -8.86 3.93
CA LEU A 53 -2.83 -7.84 4.72
C LEU A 53 -3.66 -7.44 5.94
N ASN A 54 -3.00 -7.36 7.09
CA ASN A 54 -3.61 -6.98 8.36
C ASN A 54 -4.75 -7.92 8.76
N SER A 55 -4.57 -9.22 8.59
CA SER A 55 -5.57 -10.22 8.95
C SER A 55 -5.77 -10.31 10.47
N GLY A 56 -7.01 -10.48 10.88
CA GLY A 56 -7.37 -10.57 12.29
C GLY A 56 -7.05 -9.27 13.04
N GLU A 57 -6.29 -9.36 14.12
CA GLU A 57 -5.86 -8.22 14.94
C GLU A 57 -4.50 -7.65 14.51
N THR A 58 -3.89 -8.20 13.46
CA THR A 58 -2.59 -7.73 12.97
C THR A 58 -2.70 -6.31 12.44
N VAL A 59 -1.78 -5.46 12.86
CA VAL A 59 -1.61 -4.10 12.37
C VAL A 59 -0.21 -3.96 11.81
N ILE A 60 -0.11 -3.72 10.51
CA ILE A 60 1.17 -3.45 9.85
C ILE A 60 1.44 -1.95 9.93
N GLU A 61 2.49 -1.61 10.66
CA GLU A 61 3.01 -0.24 10.79
C GLU A 61 4.47 -0.22 10.36
N PHE A 62 4.89 0.80 9.65
CA PHE A 62 6.29 0.97 9.26
C PHE A 62 6.75 2.44 9.38
N ALA A 63 8.06 2.64 9.50
CA ALA A 63 8.69 3.94 9.66
C ALA A 63 9.69 4.24 8.54
N HIS A 64 9.76 3.38 7.52
CA HIS A 64 10.73 3.44 6.44
C HIS A 64 10.04 3.43 5.09
N SER A 65 10.74 3.92 4.07
CA SER A 65 10.31 3.75 2.69
C SER A 65 10.22 2.27 2.35
N VAL A 66 9.13 1.88 1.70
CA VAL A 66 8.84 0.50 1.30
C VAL A 66 8.30 0.50 -0.13
N HIS A 67 8.78 -0.44 -0.92
CA HIS A 67 8.37 -0.59 -2.30
C HIS A 67 7.84 -2.01 -2.54
N PHE A 68 6.64 -2.10 -3.12
CA PHE A 68 6.04 -3.35 -3.54
C PHE A 68 5.96 -3.35 -5.06
N VAL A 69 6.68 -4.25 -5.71
CA VAL A 69 6.81 -4.22 -7.16
C VAL A 69 6.68 -5.60 -7.77
N THR A 70 6.00 -5.66 -8.89
CA THR A 70 5.92 -6.87 -9.72
C THR A 70 6.68 -6.62 -11.00
N PRO A 71 7.50 -7.58 -11.47
CA PRO A 71 8.22 -7.47 -12.74
C PRO A 71 7.32 -7.16 -13.92
N GLN A 72 7.80 -6.35 -14.84
CA GLN A 72 7.05 -5.93 -16.03
C GLN A 72 6.74 -7.09 -16.97
N THR A 73 7.50 -8.17 -16.90
CA THR A 73 7.36 -9.35 -17.76
C THR A 73 6.19 -10.26 -17.35
N LEU A 74 5.56 -10.01 -16.19
CA LEU A 74 4.45 -10.81 -15.68
C LEU A 74 3.12 -10.25 -16.17
N GLU A 75 2.27 -11.12 -16.74
CA GLU A 75 0.95 -10.77 -17.24
C GLU A 75 -0.13 -10.81 -16.14
N ASP A 76 0.07 -11.67 -15.12
CA ASP A 76 -0.88 -11.89 -14.04
C ASP A 76 -0.35 -11.25 -12.74
N TYR A 77 -0.88 -10.08 -12.41
CA TYR A 77 -0.42 -9.34 -11.24
C TYR A 77 -0.84 -10.00 -9.93
N PRO A 78 0.01 -9.93 -8.89
CA PRO A 78 -0.39 -10.34 -7.56
C PRO A 78 -1.49 -9.44 -7.01
N THR A 79 -2.22 -9.95 -6.02
CA THR A 79 -3.28 -9.21 -5.33
C THR A 79 -2.90 -8.98 -3.88
N PHE A 80 -3.05 -7.74 -3.40
CA PHE A 80 -3.09 -7.41 -1.99
C PHE A 80 -4.55 -7.25 -1.56
N SER A 81 -4.99 -8.14 -0.67
CA SER A 81 -6.33 -8.13 -0.08
C SER A 81 -6.25 -7.53 1.33
N PHE A 82 -6.77 -6.33 1.51
CA PHE A 82 -6.65 -5.56 2.76
C PHE A 82 -7.81 -5.83 3.69
N ASP A 83 -7.55 -6.44 4.84
CA ASP A 83 -8.50 -6.47 5.97
C ASP A 83 -8.45 -5.16 6.75
N ASN A 84 -7.29 -4.50 6.76
CA ASN A 84 -7.10 -3.16 7.30
C ASN A 84 -5.98 -2.44 6.52
N ALA A 85 -5.90 -1.11 6.68
CA ALA A 85 -4.91 -0.27 6.03
C ALA A 85 -3.50 -0.43 6.63
N PHE A 86 -2.47 -0.16 5.84
CA PHE A 86 -1.14 0.11 6.37
C PHE A 86 -1.15 1.37 7.24
N ARG A 87 -0.38 1.36 8.31
CA ARG A 87 -0.17 2.48 9.20
C ARG A 87 1.29 2.92 9.23
N ILE A 88 1.53 4.11 9.76
CA ILE A 88 2.87 4.65 9.98
C ILE A 88 3.11 4.71 11.49
N VAL A 89 4.28 4.33 11.92
CA VAL A 89 4.72 4.40 13.32
C VAL A 89 4.69 5.86 13.79
N GLU A 90 4.34 6.10 15.05
CA GLU A 90 4.36 7.44 15.65
C GLU A 90 5.73 8.10 15.48
N GLY A 91 5.76 9.32 14.96
CA GLY A 91 6.98 10.04 14.62
C GLY A 91 7.70 9.54 13.36
N GLY A 92 7.12 8.58 12.64
CA GLY A 92 7.72 8.00 11.43
C GLY A 92 7.85 9.03 10.30
N VAL A 93 9.01 9.00 9.65
CA VAL A 93 9.29 9.80 8.45
C VAL A 93 9.57 8.85 7.30
N VAL A 94 8.64 8.80 6.36
CA VAL A 94 8.69 7.90 5.21
C VAL A 94 8.88 8.76 3.95
N ASP A 95 9.98 8.56 3.24
CA ASP A 95 10.21 9.31 2.01
C ASP A 95 9.28 8.83 0.90
N LYS A 96 9.16 7.51 0.68
CA LYS A 96 8.36 6.98 -0.42
C LYS A 96 7.75 5.62 -0.12
N VAL A 97 6.46 5.48 -0.47
CA VAL A 97 5.79 4.18 -0.55
C VAL A 97 5.38 3.94 -2.00
N THR A 98 5.76 2.81 -2.56
CA THR A 98 5.49 2.47 -3.96
C THR A 98 4.68 1.20 -4.07
N PHE A 99 3.65 1.24 -4.93
CA PHE A 99 2.91 0.07 -5.41
C PHE A 99 3.00 0.05 -6.93
N LYS A 100 3.57 -1.01 -7.49
CA LYS A 100 3.80 -1.10 -8.93
C LYS A 100 3.37 -2.45 -9.47
N ARG A 101 2.41 -2.45 -10.40
CA ARG A 101 1.84 -3.65 -11.04
C ARG A 101 1.25 -4.63 -10.01
N ILE A 102 0.32 -4.14 -9.20
CA ILE A 102 -0.36 -4.90 -8.16
C ILE A 102 -1.86 -4.62 -8.25
N ASN A 103 -2.66 -5.65 -8.04
CA ASN A 103 -4.08 -5.52 -7.79
C ASN A 103 -4.28 -5.23 -6.29
N LEU A 104 -4.82 -4.07 -5.97
CA LEU A 104 -5.10 -3.66 -4.60
C LEU A 104 -6.61 -3.67 -4.38
N ARG A 105 -7.07 -4.40 -3.38
CA ARG A 105 -8.49 -4.42 -3.05
C ARG A 105 -8.72 -4.59 -1.55
N ALA A 106 -9.80 -3.98 -1.03
CA ALA A 106 -10.26 -4.33 0.31
C ALA A 106 -10.87 -5.75 0.27
N SER A 107 -10.71 -6.50 1.37
CA SER A 107 -11.23 -7.88 1.49
C SER A 107 -12.77 -7.92 1.51
N LYS A 108 -13.42 -6.82 1.90
CA LYS A 108 -14.87 -6.67 1.90
C LYS A 108 -15.35 -5.87 0.69
N SER A 109 -16.50 -6.26 0.14
CA SER A 109 -17.09 -5.59 -1.02
C SER A 109 -17.73 -4.24 -0.63
N LEU A 110 -17.94 -3.38 -1.63
CA LEU A 110 -18.65 -2.11 -1.43
C LEU A 110 -20.12 -2.27 -1.03
N SER A 111 -20.74 -3.43 -1.32
CA SER A 111 -22.09 -3.71 -0.81
C SER A 111 -22.17 -3.69 0.71
N ASP A 112 -21.04 -3.92 1.37
CA ASP A 112 -20.93 -3.89 2.83
C ASP A 112 -20.68 -2.48 3.37
N VAL A 113 -20.48 -1.50 2.50
CA VAL A 113 -20.13 -0.10 2.87
C VAL A 113 -21.33 0.66 3.47
N ALA A 114 -22.55 0.18 3.26
CA ALA A 114 -23.72 0.76 3.91
C ALA A 114 -23.65 0.70 5.44
N ASP A 115 -23.00 -0.31 5.97
CA ASP A 115 -22.61 -0.39 7.38
C ASP A 115 -21.19 0.16 7.54
N ASN A 116 -21.04 1.30 8.17
CA ASN A 116 -19.75 1.95 8.41
C ASN A 116 -18.74 1.05 9.17
N SER A 117 -19.22 0.08 9.94
CA SER A 117 -18.37 -0.88 10.65
C SER A 117 -17.75 -1.91 9.72
N LEU A 118 -18.43 -2.20 8.60
CA LEU A 118 -18.04 -3.18 7.60
C LEU A 118 -17.40 -2.57 6.35
N SER A 119 -17.39 -1.25 6.25
CA SER A 119 -16.87 -0.56 5.06
C SER A 119 -15.43 -0.97 4.78
N GLY A 120 -15.14 -1.12 3.51
CA GLY A 120 -13.80 -1.36 3.01
C GLY A 120 -12.82 -0.35 3.60
N LYS A 121 -11.62 -0.82 3.87
CA LYS A 121 -10.58 0.01 4.49
C LYS A 121 -9.90 0.89 3.44
N GLN A 122 -8.77 1.39 3.77
CA GLN A 122 -7.88 2.13 2.88
C GLN A 122 -6.62 1.30 2.59
N VAL A 123 -5.85 1.70 1.61
CA VAL A 123 -4.51 1.13 1.40
C VAL A 123 -3.56 1.66 2.48
N ILE A 124 -3.56 2.98 2.67
CA ILE A 124 -2.76 3.64 3.71
C ILE A 124 -3.67 4.56 4.52
N CYS A 125 -3.66 4.37 5.83
CA CYS A 125 -4.41 5.21 6.76
C CYS A 125 -3.62 5.35 8.06
N PRO A 126 -2.66 6.28 8.15
CA PRO A 126 -1.95 6.53 9.39
C PRO A 126 -2.91 6.94 10.51
N GLU A 127 -2.72 6.36 11.68
CA GLU A 127 -3.48 6.68 12.90
C GLU A 127 -2.62 7.33 13.98
N SER A 128 -1.31 7.40 13.78
CA SER A 128 -0.36 8.15 14.60
C SER A 128 -0.65 9.65 14.57
N ASP A 129 -0.36 10.35 15.65
CA ASP A 129 -0.58 11.79 15.75
C ASP A 129 0.46 12.56 14.93
N VAL A 130 1.69 12.10 14.91
CA VAL A 130 2.81 12.71 14.16
C VAL A 130 3.37 11.70 13.17
N PHE A 131 3.34 12.04 11.91
CA PHE A 131 3.97 11.27 10.83
C PHE A 131 4.24 12.16 9.63
N LEU A 132 5.15 11.74 8.76
CA LEU A 132 5.36 12.33 7.45
C LEU A 132 5.51 11.21 6.41
N ILE A 133 4.77 11.32 5.32
CA ILE A 133 5.00 10.55 4.10
C ILE A 133 5.19 11.57 2.98
N ASN A 134 6.39 11.62 2.39
CA ASN A 134 6.64 12.57 1.32
C ASN A 134 5.89 12.21 0.04
N THR A 135 5.92 10.93 -0.36
CA THR A 135 5.27 10.50 -1.60
C THR A 135 4.67 9.10 -1.47
N ILE A 136 3.48 8.90 -2.03
CA ILE A 136 2.85 7.59 -2.25
C ILE A 136 2.63 7.44 -3.75
N ASP A 137 3.27 6.45 -4.37
CA ASP A 137 3.17 6.20 -5.80
C ASP A 137 2.42 4.90 -6.10
N PHE A 138 1.41 5.00 -6.95
CA PHE A 138 0.72 3.87 -7.56
C PHE A 138 0.99 3.88 -9.07
N THR A 139 1.58 2.82 -9.60
CA THR A 139 1.88 2.70 -11.03
C THR A 139 1.37 1.38 -11.57
N ASN A 140 0.60 1.41 -12.65
CA ASN A 140 0.01 0.23 -13.29
C ASN A 140 -0.75 -0.66 -12.29
N CYS A 141 -1.48 -0.08 -11.35
CA CYS A 141 -2.26 -0.79 -10.35
C CYS A 141 -3.73 -0.84 -10.74
N TYR A 142 -4.39 -1.95 -10.38
CA TYR A 142 -5.84 -2.03 -10.35
C TYR A 142 -6.31 -1.89 -8.90
N ILE A 143 -7.10 -0.86 -8.60
CA ILE A 143 -7.46 -0.49 -7.22
C ILE A 143 -8.97 -0.49 -7.09
N GLU A 144 -9.51 -1.33 -6.20
CA GLU A 144 -10.97 -1.46 -6.07
C GLU A 144 -11.45 -1.75 -4.65
N ASN A 145 -12.72 -1.47 -4.41
CA ASN A 145 -13.48 -1.81 -3.20
C ASN A 145 -12.98 -1.13 -1.92
N PHE A 146 -12.25 -0.05 -2.00
CA PHE A 146 -11.84 0.71 -0.83
C PHE A 146 -12.87 1.80 -0.48
N ARG A 147 -12.98 2.13 0.79
CA ARG A 147 -13.72 3.30 1.24
C ARG A 147 -13.08 4.60 0.79
N SER A 148 -11.75 4.65 0.86
CA SER A 148 -10.85 5.59 0.17
C SER A 148 -9.51 4.89 -0.05
N ILE A 149 -8.65 5.40 -0.91
CA ILE A 149 -7.34 4.76 -1.14
C ILE A 149 -6.35 5.22 -0.08
N VAL A 150 -6.26 6.50 0.17
CA VAL A 150 -5.42 7.10 1.22
C VAL A 150 -6.29 7.96 2.12
N ARG A 151 -6.14 7.79 3.43
CA ARG A 151 -6.82 8.62 4.41
C ARG A 151 -5.83 9.15 5.43
N SER A 152 -5.86 10.47 5.67
CA SER A 152 -5.16 11.13 6.78
C SER A 152 -6.17 11.57 7.83
N LYS A 153 -6.08 11.02 9.03
CA LYS A 153 -7.04 11.27 10.12
C LYS A 153 -6.58 12.31 11.12
N LYS A 154 -5.29 12.60 11.18
CA LYS A 154 -4.69 13.36 12.28
C LYS A 154 -4.19 14.72 11.83
N ALA A 155 -4.37 15.69 12.69
CA ALA A 155 -4.05 17.09 12.41
C ALA A 155 -2.56 17.37 12.18
N THR A 156 -1.70 16.58 12.80
CA THR A 156 -0.25 16.79 12.82
C THR A 156 0.52 15.84 11.90
N GLY A 157 -0.20 14.96 11.22
CA GLY A 157 0.36 14.09 10.20
C GLY A 157 0.28 14.74 8.81
N ASN A 158 1.24 14.44 7.96
CA ASN A 158 1.32 15.01 6.62
C ASN A 158 1.62 13.95 5.55
N VAL A 159 0.92 14.05 4.42
CA VAL A 159 1.22 13.34 3.18
C VAL A 159 1.54 14.40 2.12
N GLY A 160 2.76 14.39 1.59
CA GLY A 160 3.23 15.41 0.66
C GLY A 160 2.62 15.30 -0.72
N ALA A 161 2.70 14.12 -1.34
CA ALA A 161 2.14 13.87 -2.67
C ALA A 161 1.59 12.46 -2.80
N ILE A 162 0.56 12.29 -3.63
CA ILE A 162 0.00 11.00 -4.02
C ILE A 162 -0.10 10.98 -5.53
N ALA A 163 0.58 10.02 -6.16
CA ALA A 163 0.59 9.89 -7.61
C ALA A 163 -0.08 8.59 -8.05
N PHE A 164 -0.94 8.69 -9.06
CA PHE A 164 -1.55 7.57 -9.76
C PHE A 164 -1.15 7.62 -11.22
N LYS A 165 -0.36 6.65 -11.66
CA LYS A 165 0.11 6.56 -13.04
C LYS A 165 -0.39 5.28 -13.69
N GLU A 166 -1.14 5.41 -14.78
CA GLU A 166 -1.66 4.27 -15.55
C GLU A 166 -2.43 3.27 -14.67
N CYS A 167 -3.17 3.77 -13.69
CA CYS A 167 -3.98 2.98 -12.77
C CYS A 167 -5.42 2.89 -13.23
N THR A 168 -6.05 1.75 -12.96
CA THR A 168 -7.50 1.60 -13.04
C THR A 168 -8.07 1.66 -11.63
N ILE A 169 -8.95 2.61 -11.37
CA ILE A 169 -9.59 2.81 -10.07
C ILE A 169 -11.09 2.56 -10.25
N ASN A 170 -11.61 1.61 -9.48
CA ASN A 170 -13.00 1.20 -9.58
C ASN A 170 -13.62 1.01 -8.18
N ALA A 171 -14.92 1.25 -8.07
CA ALA A 171 -15.68 0.94 -6.88
C ALA A 171 -15.06 1.53 -5.60
N ILE A 172 -14.89 2.84 -5.56
CA ILE A 172 -14.43 3.59 -4.37
C ILE A 172 -15.64 4.14 -3.62
N GLY A 173 -15.62 4.01 -2.31
CA GLY A 173 -16.72 4.39 -1.43
C GLY A 173 -16.85 5.89 -1.19
N ASN A 174 -17.62 6.23 -0.17
CA ASN A 174 -18.08 7.59 0.11
C ASN A 174 -17.00 8.58 0.59
N GLN A 175 -15.79 8.12 0.88
CA GLN A 175 -14.68 8.99 1.26
C GLN A 175 -13.85 9.49 0.06
N GLY A 176 -14.17 9.03 -1.15
CA GLY A 176 -13.43 9.40 -2.36
C GLY A 176 -12.06 8.73 -2.45
N ILE A 177 -11.27 9.13 -3.44
CA ILE A 177 -9.95 8.54 -3.68
C ILE A 177 -8.98 8.88 -2.53
N VAL A 178 -8.98 10.14 -2.11
CA VAL A 178 -8.19 10.66 -1.00
C VAL A 178 -9.10 11.32 0.00
N SER A 179 -8.94 11.01 1.28
CA SER A 179 -9.76 11.55 2.36
C SER A 179 -8.90 12.18 3.45
N THR A 180 -9.29 13.37 3.87
CA THR A 180 -8.71 14.05 5.03
C THR A 180 -9.80 14.39 6.03
N ASP A 181 -9.49 14.29 7.32
CA ASP A 181 -10.39 14.75 8.37
C ASP A 181 -10.20 16.25 8.62
N GLY A 182 -10.81 17.08 7.77
CA GLY A 182 -10.62 18.53 7.74
C GLY A 182 -10.89 19.28 9.05
N LYS A 183 -11.49 18.64 10.04
CA LYS A 183 -11.71 19.23 11.36
C LYS A 183 -10.43 19.50 12.14
N ASN A 184 -9.35 18.83 11.81
CA ASN A 184 -8.11 18.85 12.56
C ASN A 184 -6.93 19.40 11.74
N GLY A 185 -7.18 20.01 10.59
CA GLY A 185 -6.13 20.62 9.77
C GLY A 185 -5.18 19.63 9.10
N ASN A 186 -5.65 18.44 8.81
CA ASN A 186 -4.90 17.50 7.98
C ASN A 186 -4.80 18.04 6.55
N TYR A 187 -3.61 18.08 6.00
CA TYR A 187 -3.34 18.56 4.67
C TYR A 187 -2.66 17.47 3.84
N ILE A 188 -3.00 17.45 2.57
CA ILE A 188 -2.21 16.81 1.53
C ILE A 188 -1.62 17.94 0.71
N ASN A 189 -0.31 18.06 0.68
CA ASN A 189 0.38 19.07 -0.09
C ASN A 189 0.60 18.54 -1.50
N ASP A 190 0.31 19.36 -2.49
CA ASP A 190 0.57 19.06 -3.90
C ASP A 190 2.06 19.19 -4.24
#